data_9c575cda0dfbbac6e07152b041246722
#
_entry.id   9c575cda0dfbbac6e07152b041246722
#
_cell.length_a   1.000
_cell.length_b   1.000
_cell.length_c   1.000
_cell.angle_alpha   90.00
_cell.angle_beta   90.00
_cell.angle_gamma   90.00
#
_symmetry.space_group_name_H-M   'P 1'
#
loop_
_entity.id
_entity.type
_entity.pdbx_description
1 polymer ?
#
loop_
_entity_poly.entity_id
_entity_poly.type
_entity_poly.pdbx_seq_one_letter_code
_entity_poly.pdbx_strand_id
1 'polypeptide(L)'
;YIVLMDDALAMQLGANIHGAVSDVFINSDGAKKSISAPGPGNYITLAKAVSSAASLIGLEAVKNKSLVMAHGSSTPQNRITESKLLDKIAETFEIKKWPICAVKSYLGHSLSPASADQLFTALGVFKHGIIPGIKTITDIADDVVSDRLLISTRDIQLSPGNIDIAFLNSKGFGGNNASACILSPDLVYKMLAKRYGEPQLAQFLSNQSKAKVRADDYDKQASQGDLQTIYKFGENMLDEDKISFNMTDIKLPGFKQKIIFSTDSKYADMI
;
A
#
# COMPACT_ATOMS: atom_id res chain seq x y z
N TYR A 1 0.33 7.39 11.64
CA TYR A 1 -0.38 6.10 11.81
C TYR A 1 -1.06 5.73 10.50
N ILE A 2 -1.15 4.42 10.21
CA ILE A 2 -1.91 3.84 9.11
C ILE A 2 -2.96 2.93 9.73
N VAL A 3 -4.24 3.14 9.36
CA VAL A 3 -5.34 2.28 9.80
C VAL A 3 -5.74 1.40 8.62
N LEU A 4 -5.65 0.10 8.80
CA LEU A 4 -6.10 -0.91 7.86
C LEU A 4 -7.33 -1.62 8.43
N MET A 5 -8.32 -1.84 7.59
CA MET A 5 -9.52 -2.60 7.93
C MET A 5 -10.04 -3.33 6.70
N ASP A 6 -10.84 -4.36 6.92
CA ASP A 6 -11.54 -5.00 5.80
C ASP A 6 -12.65 -4.11 5.23
N ASP A 7 -13.11 -4.46 4.06
CA ASP A 7 -14.10 -3.68 3.33
C ASP A 7 -15.48 -3.67 4.03
N ALA A 8 -15.88 -4.76 4.68
CA ALA A 8 -17.15 -4.82 5.40
C ALA A 8 -17.15 -3.87 6.61
N LEU A 9 -16.05 -3.85 7.38
CA LEU A 9 -15.89 -2.93 8.51
C LEU A 9 -15.82 -1.47 8.05
N ALA A 10 -15.08 -1.20 6.97
CA ALA A 10 -14.99 0.13 6.37
C ALA A 10 -16.38 0.65 5.96
N MET A 11 -17.17 -0.19 5.31
CA MET A 11 -18.55 0.10 4.92
C MET A 11 -19.45 0.37 6.14
N GLN A 12 -19.36 -0.47 7.17
CA GLN A 12 -20.16 -0.34 8.39
C GLN A 12 -19.87 0.95 9.15
N LEU A 13 -18.59 1.32 9.27
CA LEU A 13 -18.17 2.51 10.02
C LEU A 13 -18.32 3.81 9.23
N GLY A 14 -18.55 3.75 7.93
CA GLY A 14 -18.50 4.92 7.06
C GLY A 14 -17.07 5.50 6.99
N ALA A 15 -16.07 4.62 6.87
CA ALA A 15 -14.67 5.03 6.89
C ALA A 15 -14.32 5.90 5.65
N ASN A 16 -13.42 6.87 5.85
CA ASN A 16 -12.86 7.62 4.73
C ASN A 16 -11.78 6.76 4.05
N ILE A 17 -12.11 6.21 2.89
CA ILE A 17 -11.24 5.31 2.14
C ILE A 17 -10.27 6.14 1.29
N HIS A 18 -8.99 6.06 1.61
CA HIS A 18 -7.92 6.72 0.85
C HIS A 18 -7.34 5.83 -0.25
N GLY A 19 -7.59 4.55 -0.20
CA GLY A 19 -7.14 3.54 -1.15
C GLY A 19 -7.31 2.14 -0.57
N ALA A 20 -6.91 1.12 -1.31
CA ALA A 20 -6.90 -0.25 -0.81
C ALA A 20 -5.60 -0.96 -1.19
N VAL A 21 -5.14 -1.86 -0.33
CA VAL A 21 -4.06 -2.80 -0.67
C VAL A 21 -4.72 -4.06 -1.21
N SER A 22 -4.49 -4.37 -2.49
CA SER A 22 -5.03 -5.60 -3.07
C SER A 22 -4.15 -6.81 -2.78
N ASP A 23 -2.84 -6.66 -2.99
CA ASP A 23 -1.88 -7.73 -2.82
C ASP A 23 -0.51 -7.22 -2.35
N VAL A 24 0.19 -8.08 -1.61
CA VAL A 24 1.58 -7.88 -1.23
C VAL A 24 2.35 -9.17 -1.53
N PHE A 25 3.41 -9.04 -2.32
CA PHE A 25 4.28 -10.16 -2.67
C PHE A 25 5.65 -9.97 -2.04
N ILE A 26 6.12 -10.98 -1.35
CA ILE A 26 7.42 -10.99 -0.66
C ILE A 26 8.25 -12.14 -1.23
N ASN A 27 9.53 -11.88 -1.53
CA ASN A 27 10.47 -12.93 -1.96
C ASN A 27 11.90 -12.56 -1.61
N SER A 28 12.71 -13.58 -1.34
CA SER A 28 14.16 -13.42 -1.13
C SER A 28 14.92 -13.58 -2.44
N ASP A 29 16.04 -12.85 -2.57
CA ASP A 29 16.96 -13.01 -3.71
C ASP A 29 17.78 -14.32 -3.66
N GLY A 30 17.83 -14.99 -2.50
CA GLY A 30 18.73 -16.14 -2.31
C GLY A 30 20.19 -15.74 -2.30
N ALA A 31 21.06 -16.63 -2.76
CA ALA A 31 22.50 -16.38 -2.84
C ALA A 31 22.81 -15.34 -3.92
N LYS A 32 23.53 -14.27 -3.55
CA LYS A 32 23.94 -13.21 -4.44
C LYS A 32 25.31 -12.62 -4.07
N LYS A 33 25.92 -11.96 -5.04
CA LYS A 33 27.32 -11.50 -4.95
C LYS A 33 27.56 -10.43 -3.88
N SER A 34 26.54 -9.58 -3.61
CA SER A 34 26.60 -8.53 -2.58
C SER A 34 25.18 -8.11 -2.19
N ILE A 35 25.03 -7.32 -1.11
CA ILE A 35 23.73 -6.84 -0.61
C ILE A 35 22.96 -6.09 -1.71
N SER A 36 23.62 -5.24 -2.47
CA SER A 36 23.00 -4.42 -3.52
C SER A 36 23.04 -5.07 -4.92
N ALA A 37 23.65 -6.25 -5.07
CA ALA A 37 23.65 -6.96 -6.33
C ALA A 37 22.22 -7.37 -6.76
N PRO A 38 21.95 -7.49 -8.07
CA PRO A 38 20.67 -7.97 -8.54
C PRO A 38 20.42 -9.42 -8.08
N GLY A 39 19.15 -9.73 -7.83
CA GLY A 39 18.68 -11.07 -7.53
C GLY A 39 17.28 -11.27 -8.08
N PRO A 40 16.76 -12.50 -8.12
CA PRO A 40 15.46 -12.80 -8.72
C PRO A 40 14.28 -12.30 -7.91
N GLY A 41 14.45 -12.08 -6.60
CA GLY A 41 13.36 -11.79 -5.69
C GLY A 41 12.55 -10.56 -6.06
N ASN A 42 13.22 -9.47 -6.43
CA ASN A 42 12.52 -8.25 -6.80
C ASN A 42 11.81 -8.35 -8.17
N TYR A 43 12.39 -9.11 -9.13
CA TYR A 43 11.69 -9.43 -10.38
C TYR A 43 10.41 -10.20 -10.12
N ILE A 44 10.47 -11.22 -9.26
CA ILE A 44 9.33 -12.07 -8.92
C ILE A 44 8.23 -11.25 -8.22
N THR A 45 8.58 -10.45 -7.21
CA THR A 45 7.58 -9.70 -6.45
C THR A 45 6.86 -8.67 -7.31
N LEU A 46 7.61 -7.89 -8.08
CA LEU A 46 7.01 -6.84 -8.90
C LEU A 46 6.22 -7.43 -10.09
N ALA A 47 6.74 -8.47 -10.77
CA ALA A 47 6.01 -9.14 -11.83
C ALA A 47 4.68 -9.73 -11.33
N LYS A 48 4.68 -10.35 -10.14
CA LYS A 48 3.45 -10.85 -9.51
C LYS A 48 2.48 -9.72 -9.19
N ALA A 49 2.96 -8.60 -8.65
CA ALA A 49 2.12 -7.44 -8.35
C ALA A 49 1.47 -6.87 -9.62
N VAL A 50 2.24 -6.70 -10.70
CA VAL A 50 1.73 -6.20 -11.98
C VAL A 50 0.75 -7.21 -12.61
N SER A 51 1.06 -8.51 -12.57
CA SER A 51 0.17 -9.56 -13.08
C SER A 51 -1.13 -9.64 -12.31
N SER A 52 -1.09 -9.55 -10.97
CA SER A 52 -2.28 -9.52 -10.11
C SER A 52 -3.15 -8.31 -10.44
N ALA A 53 -2.55 -7.12 -10.56
CA ALA A 53 -3.27 -5.92 -10.95
C ALA A 53 -3.92 -6.05 -12.34
N ALA A 54 -3.20 -6.62 -13.32
CA ALA A 54 -3.72 -6.85 -14.66
C ALA A 54 -4.91 -7.83 -14.65
N SER A 55 -4.88 -8.84 -13.78
CA SER A 55 -6.00 -9.77 -13.60
C SER A 55 -7.21 -9.10 -12.95
N LEU A 56 -6.98 -8.11 -12.09
CA LEU A 56 -8.04 -7.41 -11.36
C LEU A 56 -8.78 -6.37 -12.21
N ILE A 57 -8.04 -5.55 -12.95
CA ILE A 57 -8.59 -4.38 -13.67
C ILE A 57 -8.27 -4.34 -15.17
N GLY A 58 -7.60 -5.36 -15.69
CA GLY A 58 -7.19 -5.44 -17.08
C GLY A 58 -5.82 -4.81 -17.35
N LEU A 59 -5.13 -5.39 -18.33
CA LEU A 59 -3.77 -4.98 -18.70
C LEU A 59 -3.71 -3.52 -19.23
N GLU A 60 -4.71 -3.09 -20.00
CA GLU A 60 -4.75 -1.72 -20.53
C GLU A 60 -4.86 -0.65 -19.44
N ALA A 61 -5.57 -0.94 -18.35
CA ALA A 61 -5.61 -0.05 -17.20
C ALA A 61 -4.25 0.02 -16.49
N VAL A 62 -3.57 -1.11 -16.35
CA VAL A 62 -2.19 -1.14 -15.79
C VAL A 62 -1.23 -0.35 -16.67
N LYS A 63 -1.28 -0.51 -18.00
CA LYS A 63 -0.42 0.21 -18.95
C LYS A 63 -0.56 1.73 -18.87
N ASN A 64 -1.79 2.21 -18.73
CA ASN A 64 -2.12 3.62 -18.91
C ASN A 64 -2.38 4.38 -17.61
N LYS A 65 -2.68 3.67 -16.51
CA LYS A 65 -3.13 4.27 -15.24
C LYS A 65 -2.37 3.76 -14.01
N SER A 66 -1.12 3.36 -14.19
CA SER A 66 -0.29 2.94 -13.07
C SER A 66 0.98 3.77 -12.93
N LEU A 67 1.55 3.75 -11.74
CA LEU A 67 2.87 4.30 -11.43
C LEU A 67 3.64 3.38 -10.49
N VAL A 68 4.95 3.57 -10.42
CA VAL A 68 5.82 2.89 -9.45
C VAL A 68 6.35 3.88 -8.43
N MET A 69 6.17 3.55 -7.17
CA MET A 69 6.90 4.12 -6.05
C MET A 69 8.17 3.31 -5.88
N ALA A 70 9.25 3.77 -6.48
CA ALA A 70 10.52 3.05 -6.51
C ALA A 70 11.15 2.96 -5.11
N HIS A 71 11.93 1.92 -4.87
CA HIS A 71 12.81 1.88 -3.70
C HIS A 71 13.75 3.09 -3.67
N GLY A 72 14.31 3.44 -4.83
CA GLY A 72 14.87 4.76 -5.12
C GLY A 72 15.92 5.28 -4.12
N SER A 73 16.84 4.41 -3.66
CA SER A 73 17.88 4.82 -2.69
C SER A 73 19.01 5.65 -3.30
N SER A 74 19.04 5.84 -4.61
CA SER A 74 20.05 6.60 -5.39
C SER A 74 21.48 6.13 -5.27
N THR A 75 21.76 5.02 -4.60
CA THR A 75 23.11 4.45 -4.62
C THR A 75 23.43 3.93 -6.02
N PRO A 76 24.70 4.05 -6.49
CA PRO A 76 25.05 3.66 -7.86
C PRO A 76 24.59 2.25 -8.24
N GLN A 77 24.77 1.27 -7.35
CA GLN A 77 24.32 -0.09 -7.63
C GLN A 77 22.80 -0.24 -7.64
N ASN A 78 22.07 0.43 -6.75
CA ASN A 78 20.61 0.29 -6.72
C ASN A 78 19.97 0.95 -7.94
N ARG A 79 20.43 2.16 -8.34
CA ARG A 79 19.82 2.84 -9.49
C ARG A 79 19.95 2.02 -10.77
N ILE A 80 21.10 1.37 -11.00
CA ILE A 80 21.30 0.48 -12.14
C ILE A 80 20.41 -0.77 -12.03
N THR A 81 20.44 -1.42 -10.88
CA THR A 81 19.70 -2.68 -10.66
C THR A 81 18.20 -2.46 -10.75
N GLU A 82 17.70 -1.41 -10.08
CA GLU A 82 16.26 -1.14 -10.03
C GLU A 82 15.73 -0.64 -11.38
N SER A 83 16.44 0.27 -12.05
CA SER A 83 15.99 0.76 -13.36
C SER A 83 15.93 -0.35 -14.40
N LYS A 84 16.95 -1.23 -14.46
CA LYS A 84 16.93 -2.43 -15.33
C LYS A 84 15.73 -3.34 -15.05
N LEU A 85 15.43 -3.57 -13.78
CA LEU A 85 14.29 -4.37 -13.36
C LEU A 85 12.98 -3.72 -13.80
N LEU A 86 12.78 -2.45 -13.49
CA LEU A 86 11.56 -1.72 -13.83
C LEU A 86 11.35 -1.67 -15.34
N ASP A 87 12.41 -1.38 -16.12
CA ASP A 87 12.33 -1.35 -17.58
C ASP A 87 11.99 -2.74 -18.16
N LYS A 88 12.57 -3.81 -17.60
CA LYS A 88 12.27 -5.18 -18.03
C LYS A 88 10.84 -5.60 -17.72
N ILE A 89 10.30 -5.21 -16.57
CA ILE A 89 8.88 -5.42 -16.23
C ILE A 89 7.99 -4.60 -17.18
N ALA A 90 8.34 -3.33 -17.43
CA ALA A 90 7.62 -2.48 -18.36
C ALA A 90 7.59 -3.07 -19.78
N GLU A 91 8.70 -3.61 -20.26
CA GLU A 91 8.79 -4.33 -21.54
C GLU A 91 7.84 -5.54 -21.56
N THR A 92 7.89 -6.38 -20.53
CA THR A 92 7.11 -7.63 -20.45
C THR A 92 5.62 -7.37 -20.45
N PHE A 93 5.17 -6.30 -19.78
CA PHE A 93 3.75 -5.91 -19.71
C PHE A 93 3.37 -4.81 -20.72
N GLU A 94 4.26 -4.53 -21.69
CA GLU A 94 4.04 -3.55 -22.77
C GLU A 94 3.73 -2.13 -22.28
N ILE A 95 4.27 -1.72 -21.14
CA ILE A 95 4.14 -0.36 -20.61
C ILE A 95 5.18 0.53 -21.29
N LYS A 96 4.75 1.57 -21.98
CA LYS A 96 5.66 2.37 -22.84
C LYS A 96 6.36 3.52 -22.10
N LYS A 97 5.69 4.14 -21.13
CA LYS A 97 6.19 5.28 -20.35
C LYS A 97 5.68 5.16 -18.90
N TRP A 98 6.28 4.26 -18.13
CA TRP A 98 5.86 4.00 -16.77
C TRP A 98 6.34 5.10 -15.84
N PRO A 99 5.44 5.87 -15.19
CA PRO A 99 5.87 6.92 -14.27
C PRO A 99 6.54 6.35 -13.03
N ILE A 100 7.71 6.89 -12.69
CA ILE A 100 8.52 6.49 -11.53
C ILE A 100 8.59 7.64 -10.54
N CYS A 101 8.20 7.39 -9.30
CA CYS A 101 8.36 8.31 -8.18
C CYS A 101 9.40 7.79 -7.19
N ALA A 102 10.33 8.63 -6.77
CA ALA A 102 11.40 8.30 -5.83
C ALA A 102 11.36 9.23 -4.61
N VAL A 103 10.44 8.95 -3.68
CA VAL A 103 10.15 9.79 -2.51
C VAL A 103 11.34 9.99 -1.56
N LYS A 104 12.28 9.03 -1.52
CA LYS A 104 13.50 9.14 -0.72
C LYS A 104 14.40 10.32 -1.10
N SER A 105 14.25 10.87 -2.30
CA SER A 105 14.93 12.09 -2.71
C SER A 105 14.58 13.30 -1.84
N TYR A 106 13.43 13.27 -1.17
CA TYR A 106 12.94 14.35 -0.30
C TYR A 106 13.04 13.99 1.18
N LEU A 107 12.68 12.77 1.54
CA LEU A 107 12.52 12.34 2.94
C LEU A 107 13.74 11.58 3.48
N GLY A 108 14.70 11.23 2.60
CA GLY A 108 15.73 10.28 2.94
C GLY A 108 15.20 8.85 3.07
N HIS A 109 16.03 7.95 3.56
CA HIS A 109 15.65 6.55 3.77
C HIS A 109 15.29 6.32 5.23
N SER A 110 14.00 6.31 5.53
CA SER A 110 13.46 6.12 6.89
C SER A 110 13.59 4.67 7.42
N LEU A 111 14.22 3.77 6.65
CA LEU A 111 14.43 2.35 6.98
C LEU A 111 13.11 1.57 7.06
N SER A 112 12.72 1.11 8.24
CA SER A 112 11.51 0.29 8.43
C SER A 112 10.23 0.94 7.90
N PRO A 113 9.94 2.24 8.13
CA PRO A 113 8.73 2.88 7.62
C PRO A 113 8.82 3.37 6.17
N ALA A 114 9.90 3.08 5.42
CA ALA A 114 10.08 3.59 4.06
C ALA A 114 8.93 3.23 3.09
N SER A 115 8.28 2.10 3.28
CA SER A 115 7.10 1.73 2.49
C SER A 115 5.87 2.56 2.88
N ALA A 116 5.79 3.05 4.11
CA ALA A 116 4.75 3.98 4.54
C ALA A 116 4.93 5.35 3.86
N ASP A 117 6.16 5.84 3.72
CA ASP A 117 6.44 7.08 2.97
C ASP A 117 6.00 6.96 1.51
N GLN A 118 6.27 5.80 0.88
CA GLN A 118 5.79 5.50 -0.46
C GLN A 118 4.26 5.45 -0.53
N LEU A 119 3.62 4.80 0.45
CA LEU A 119 2.16 4.70 0.52
C LEU A 119 1.53 6.09 0.66
N PHE A 120 1.97 6.92 1.60
CA PHE A 120 1.45 8.27 1.77
C PHE A 120 1.59 9.11 0.50
N THR A 121 2.72 9.00 -0.19
CA THR A 121 2.92 9.69 -1.46
C THR A 121 1.96 9.17 -2.53
N ALA A 122 1.75 7.86 -2.64
CA ALA A 122 0.80 7.26 -3.58
C ALA A 122 -0.64 7.75 -3.32
N LEU A 123 -1.07 7.77 -2.06
CA LEU A 123 -2.38 8.31 -1.68
C LEU A 123 -2.50 9.81 -2.01
N GLY A 124 -1.41 10.57 -1.86
CA GLY A 124 -1.33 11.96 -2.30
C GLY A 124 -1.48 12.11 -3.81
N VAL A 125 -0.83 11.23 -4.60
CA VAL A 125 -0.99 11.20 -6.06
C VAL A 125 -2.44 10.93 -6.46
N PHE A 126 -3.09 9.96 -5.86
CA PHE A 126 -4.51 9.68 -6.14
C PHE A 126 -5.40 10.89 -5.85
N LYS A 127 -5.15 11.57 -4.73
CA LYS A 127 -5.97 12.70 -4.29
C LYS A 127 -5.76 13.97 -5.12
N HIS A 128 -4.51 14.26 -5.48
CA HIS A 128 -4.13 15.56 -6.04
C HIS A 128 -3.78 15.51 -7.53
N GLY A 129 -3.59 14.32 -8.11
CA GLY A 129 -3.17 14.15 -9.51
C GLY A 129 -1.74 14.65 -9.78
N ILE A 130 -0.90 14.72 -8.77
CA ILE A 130 0.48 15.20 -8.91
C ILE A 130 1.44 14.04 -8.61
N ILE A 131 2.23 13.63 -9.59
CA ILE A 131 3.35 12.71 -9.37
C ILE A 131 4.58 13.57 -9.09
N PRO A 132 5.17 13.51 -7.89
CA PRO A 132 6.36 14.29 -7.55
C PRO A 132 7.55 13.92 -8.44
N GLY A 133 8.15 14.91 -9.09
CA GLY A 133 9.39 14.74 -9.81
C GLY A 133 10.59 14.67 -8.86
N ILE A 134 11.73 14.18 -9.33
CA ILE A 134 12.97 14.09 -8.54
C ILE A 134 13.73 15.42 -8.64
N LYS A 135 13.29 16.45 -7.92
CA LYS A 135 13.83 17.82 -8.01
C LYS A 135 15.22 17.99 -7.40
N THR A 136 15.73 16.96 -6.73
CA THR A 136 17.05 16.96 -6.08
C THR A 136 18.19 16.58 -7.03
N ILE A 137 17.86 16.28 -8.28
CA ILE A 137 18.84 16.01 -9.35
C ILE A 137 18.62 16.98 -10.52
N THR A 138 19.68 17.30 -11.24
CA THR A 138 19.61 18.07 -12.49
C THR A 138 19.35 17.19 -13.69
N ASP A 139 20.03 16.04 -13.72
CA ASP A 139 20.01 15.10 -14.85
C ASP A 139 19.90 13.65 -14.35
N ILE A 140 19.36 12.80 -15.20
CA ILE A 140 19.32 11.36 -14.97
C ILE A 140 20.71 10.81 -15.30
N ALA A 141 21.28 9.97 -14.42
CA ALA A 141 22.59 9.38 -14.64
C ALA A 141 22.59 8.43 -15.86
N ASP A 142 23.66 8.43 -16.63
CA ASP A 142 23.81 7.67 -17.88
C ASP A 142 23.68 6.15 -17.72
N ASP A 143 23.91 5.64 -16.50
CA ASP A 143 23.79 4.22 -16.17
C ASP A 143 22.36 3.79 -15.76
N VAL A 144 21.40 4.69 -15.79
CA VAL A 144 19.98 4.42 -15.54
C VAL A 144 19.30 3.99 -16.83
N VAL A 145 18.73 2.79 -16.86
CA VAL A 145 17.91 2.33 -17.98
C VAL A 145 16.54 2.96 -17.87
N SER A 146 16.11 3.69 -18.89
CA SER A 146 14.85 4.45 -18.85
C SER A 146 14.07 4.43 -20.17
N ASP A 147 14.30 3.46 -21.04
CA ASP A 147 13.66 3.39 -22.37
C ASP A 147 12.12 3.40 -22.26
N ARG A 148 11.58 2.73 -21.24
CA ARG A 148 10.14 2.59 -20.98
C ARG A 148 9.71 3.26 -19.68
N LEU A 149 10.63 3.95 -18.99
CA LEU A 149 10.38 4.61 -17.72
C LEU A 149 10.23 6.12 -17.91
N LEU A 150 9.24 6.71 -17.28
CA LEU A 150 9.09 8.16 -17.21
C LEU A 150 9.66 8.64 -15.87
N ILE A 151 10.95 8.93 -15.87
CA ILE A 151 11.66 9.54 -14.74
C ILE A 151 11.71 11.05 -15.00
N SER A 152 11.11 11.83 -14.13
CA SER A 152 11.02 13.29 -14.32
C SER A 152 11.70 14.04 -13.19
N THR A 153 12.41 15.11 -13.50
CA THR A 153 12.95 16.08 -12.53
C THR A 153 11.92 17.16 -12.15
N ARG A 154 10.75 17.17 -12.81
CA ARG A 154 9.64 18.09 -12.55
C ARG A 154 8.39 17.30 -12.21
N ASP A 155 7.49 17.90 -11.43
CA ASP A 155 6.20 17.30 -11.13
C ASP A 155 5.41 17.05 -12.41
N ILE A 156 4.79 15.88 -12.49
CA ILE A 156 3.89 15.52 -13.57
C ILE A 156 2.47 15.81 -13.10
N GLN A 157 1.83 16.75 -13.76
CA GLN A 157 0.43 17.11 -13.49
C GLN A 157 -0.50 16.19 -14.27
N LEU A 158 -1.41 15.56 -13.58
CA LEU A 158 -2.46 14.71 -14.13
C LEU A 158 -3.81 15.20 -13.58
N SER A 159 -4.87 14.91 -14.31
CA SER A 159 -6.20 15.08 -13.71
C SER A 159 -6.40 14.04 -12.60
N PRO A 160 -7.08 14.41 -11.48
CA PRO A 160 -7.49 13.43 -10.48
C PRO A 160 -8.25 12.25 -11.13
N GLY A 161 -8.00 11.02 -10.66
CA GLY A 161 -8.58 9.81 -11.25
C GLY A 161 -7.86 9.26 -12.49
N ASN A 162 -6.75 9.86 -12.91
CA ASN A 162 -5.95 9.33 -14.03
C ASN A 162 -5.01 8.21 -13.64
N ILE A 163 -4.78 8.00 -12.33
CA ILE A 163 -4.00 6.88 -11.81
C ILE A 163 -4.93 6.00 -10.98
N ASP A 164 -5.04 4.75 -11.36
CA ASP A 164 -5.83 3.74 -10.66
C ASP A 164 -4.98 2.86 -9.74
N ILE A 165 -3.68 2.72 -10.04
CA ILE A 165 -2.76 1.83 -9.31
C ILE A 165 -1.42 2.50 -9.03
N ALA A 166 -0.92 2.29 -7.81
CA ALA A 166 0.47 2.55 -7.45
C ALA A 166 1.13 1.23 -6.98
N PHE A 167 2.25 0.87 -7.62
CA PHE A 167 3.07 -0.24 -7.18
C PHE A 167 4.14 0.27 -6.22
N LEU A 168 4.12 -0.20 -4.98
CA LEU A 168 5.20 0.08 -4.03
C LEU A 168 6.28 -0.97 -4.22
N ASN A 169 7.51 -0.56 -4.52
CA ASN A 169 8.65 -1.45 -4.65
C ASN A 169 9.63 -1.22 -3.50
N SER A 170 9.90 -2.24 -2.72
CA SER A 170 10.76 -2.17 -1.53
C SER A 170 11.80 -3.27 -1.53
N LYS A 171 13.01 -2.88 -1.14
CA LYS A 171 14.18 -3.77 -1.03
C LYS A 171 14.78 -3.61 0.35
N GLY A 172 15.08 -4.71 1.02
CA GLY A 172 15.72 -4.75 2.32
C GLY A 172 17.10 -5.40 2.26
N PHE A 173 17.90 -5.16 3.29
CA PHE A 173 19.18 -5.82 3.45
C PHE A 173 19.02 -7.34 3.49
N GLY A 174 20.02 -8.06 3.00
CA GLY A 174 19.97 -9.52 2.92
C GLY A 174 19.20 -10.06 1.71
N GLY A 175 18.69 -9.19 0.83
CA GLY A 175 17.99 -9.61 -0.40
C GLY A 175 16.49 -9.82 -0.19
N ASN A 176 15.91 -9.26 0.83
CA ASN A 176 14.47 -9.26 1.01
C ASN A 176 13.82 -8.25 0.06
N ASN A 177 12.79 -8.68 -0.65
CA ASN A 177 12.05 -7.82 -1.57
C ASN A 177 10.57 -7.92 -1.29
N ALA A 178 9.88 -6.79 -1.38
CA ALA A 178 8.43 -6.73 -1.28
C ALA A 178 7.88 -5.77 -2.33
N SER A 179 6.80 -6.16 -2.98
CA SER A 179 6.04 -5.29 -3.88
C SER A 179 4.57 -5.36 -3.52
N ALA A 180 3.94 -4.19 -3.35
CA ALA A 180 2.53 -4.07 -3.03
C ALA A 180 1.79 -3.37 -4.16
N CYS A 181 0.52 -3.74 -4.35
CA CYS A 181 -0.39 -3.08 -5.26
C CYS A 181 -1.40 -2.26 -4.45
N ILE A 182 -1.41 -0.95 -4.67
CA ILE A 182 -2.31 0.01 -4.01
C ILE A 182 -3.29 0.53 -5.04
N LEU A 183 -4.57 0.39 -4.75
CA LEU A 183 -5.67 0.83 -5.61
C LEU A 183 -6.15 2.22 -5.19
N SER A 184 -6.52 3.04 -6.19
CA SER A 184 -7.09 4.36 -5.95
C SER A 184 -8.47 4.28 -5.27
N PRO A 185 -8.88 5.31 -4.51
CA PRO A 185 -10.21 5.32 -3.91
C PRO A 185 -11.34 5.22 -4.95
N ASP A 186 -11.22 5.86 -6.10
CA ASP A 186 -12.24 5.81 -7.17
C ASP A 186 -12.45 4.38 -7.69
N LEU A 187 -11.35 3.62 -7.82
CA LEU A 187 -11.42 2.21 -8.19
C LEU A 187 -12.06 1.38 -7.08
N VAL A 188 -11.66 1.63 -5.82
CA VAL A 188 -12.21 0.93 -4.65
C VAL A 188 -13.72 1.14 -4.54
N TYR A 189 -14.22 2.36 -4.71
CA TYR A 189 -15.67 2.62 -4.69
C TYR A 189 -16.42 1.82 -5.77
N LYS A 190 -15.87 1.72 -7.00
CA LYS A 190 -16.46 0.89 -8.05
C LYS A 190 -16.48 -0.60 -7.68
N MET A 191 -15.43 -1.08 -7.03
CA MET A 191 -15.36 -2.46 -6.54
C MET A 191 -16.36 -2.73 -5.43
N LEU A 192 -16.53 -1.79 -4.49
CA LEU A 192 -17.53 -1.88 -3.43
C LEU A 192 -18.95 -1.86 -4.00
N ALA A 193 -19.24 -0.98 -4.96
CA ALA A 193 -20.53 -0.96 -5.65
C ALA A 193 -20.85 -2.31 -6.31
N LYS A 194 -19.85 -2.92 -6.96
CA LYS A 194 -20.02 -4.24 -7.59
C LYS A 194 -20.23 -5.37 -6.58
N ARG A 195 -19.54 -5.33 -5.44
CA ARG A 195 -19.60 -6.37 -4.41
C ARG A 195 -20.87 -6.30 -3.57
N TYR A 196 -21.26 -5.11 -3.13
CA TYR A 196 -22.31 -4.89 -2.14
C TYR A 196 -23.60 -4.35 -2.74
N GLY A 197 -23.57 -3.82 -3.96
CA GLY A 197 -24.69 -3.19 -4.64
C GLY A 197 -24.89 -1.72 -4.28
N GLU A 198 -25.60 -0.99 -5.12
CA GLU A 198 -25.85 0.45 -4.98
C GLU A 198 -26.57 0.85 -3.67
N PRO A 199 -27.54 0.10 -3.14
CA PRO A 199 -28.20 0.47 -1.89
C PRO A 199 -27.24 0.50 -0.69
N GLN A 200 -26.36 -0.51 -0.57
CA GLN A 200 -25.36 -0.59 0.50
C GLN A 200 -24.30 0.48 0.34
N LEU A 201 -23.89 0.77 -0.90
CA LEU A 201 -22.96 1.86 -1.18
C LEU A 201 -23.58 3.23 -0.79
N ALA A 202 -24.83 3.47 -1.11
CA ALA A 202 -25.53 4.71 -0.72
C ALA A 202 -25.59 4.86 0.80
N GLN A 203 -25.88 3.77 1.53
CA GLN A 203 -25.87 3.77 2.99
C GLN A 203 -24.48 4.06 3.54
N PHE A 204 -23.45 3.44 2.97
CA PHE A 204 -22.05 3.71 3.33
C PHE A 204 -21.69 5.19 3.15
N LEU A 205 -22.00 5.79 1.99
CA LEU A 205 -21.72 7.20 1.72
C LEU A 205 -22.47 8.14 2.70
N SER A 206 -23.68 7.78 3.08
CA SER A 206 -24.42 8.49 4.14
C SER A 206 -23.70 8.40 5.50
N ASN A 207 -23.23 7.22 5.87
CA ASN A 207 -22.47 7.02 7.11
C ASN A 207 -21.14 7.76 7.08
N GLN A 208 -20.45 7.76 5.93
CA GLN A 208 -19.19 8.49 5.72
C GLN A 208 -19.37 10.00 5.91
N SER A 209 -20.44 10.57 5.35
CA SER A 209 -20.77 11.99 5.55
C SER A 209 -20.96 12.34 7.03
N LYS A 210 -21.64 11.49 7.79
CA LYS A 210 -21.83 11.67 9.23
C LYS A 210 -20.53 11.53 10.01
N ALA A 211 -19.67 10.57 9.61
CA ALA A 211 -18.36 10.38 10.23
C ALA A 211 -17.45 11.59 9.98
N LYS A 212 -17.49 12.14 8.75
CA LYS A 212 -16.75 13.35 8.40
C LYS A 212 -17.16 14.56 9.24
N VAL A 213 -18.46 14.81 9.41
CA VAL A 213 -18.93 15.91 10.27
C VAL A 213 -18.37 15.78 11.68
N ARG A 214 -18.42 14.58 12.27
CA ARG A 214 -17.87 14.35 13.62
C ARG A 214 -16.35 14.58 13.68
N ALA A 215 -15.61 14.19 12.64
CA ALA A 215 -14.18 14.43 12.56
C ALA A 215 -13.84 15.91 12.43
N ASP A 216 -14.58 16.63 11.58
CA ASP A 216 -14.41 18.07 11.38
C ASP A 216 -14.72 18.86 12.68
N ASP A 217 -15.76 18.46 13.42
CA ASP A 217 -16.12 19.04 14.73
C ASP A 217 -15.03 18.77 15.77
N TYR A 218 -14.49 17.56 15.81
CA TYR A 218 -13.39 17.20 16.70
C TYR A 218 -12.13 18.06 16.41
N ASP A 219 -11.74 18.16 15.15
CA ASP A 219 -10.59 18.96 14.73
C ASP A 219 -10.78 20.45 15.05
N LYS A 220 -12.00 20.96 14.91
CA LYS A 220 -12.34 22.33 15.29
C LYS A 220 -12.18 22.57 16.78
N GLN A 221 -12.71 21.66 17.62
CA GLN A 221 -12.56 21.74 19.09
C GLN A 221 -11.09 21.65 19.49
N ALA A 222 -10.34 20.72 18.88
CA ALA A 222 -8.89 20.59 19.11
C ALA A 222 -8.13 21.88 18.79
N SER A 223 -8.46 22.52 17.66
CA SER A 223 -7.84 23.78 17.22
C SER A 223 -8.17 24.96 18.13
N GLN A 224 -9.27 24.92 18.87
CA GLN A 224 -9.70 25.93 19.82
C GLN A 224 -9.16 25.70 21.25
N GLY A 225 -8.46 24.61 21.48
CA GLY A 225 -7.95 24.24 22.80
C GLY A 225 -8.95 23.53 23.71
N ASP A 226 -10.15 23.25 23.21
CA ASP A 226 -11.26 22.59 23.94
C ASP A 226 -11.23 21.06 23.78
N LEU A 227 -10.09 20.51 23.40
CA LEU A 227 -9.95 19.09 23.15
C LEU A 227 -10.15 18.28 24.42
N GLN A 228 -11.18 17.44 24.43
CA GLN A 228 -11.31 16.37 25.40
C GLN A 228 -10.73 15.09 24.82
N THR A 229 -9.71 14.54 25.47
CA THR A 229 -9.11 13.28 25.04
C THR A 229 -10.11 12.14 25.13
N ILE A 230 -10.32 11.44 24.02
CA ILE A 230 -11.17 10.24 23.97
C ILE A 230 -10.50 9.09 24.72
N TYR A 231 -9.18 9.00 24.63
CA TYR A 231 -8.41 8.01 25.36
C TYR A 231 -8.27 8.37 26.83
N LYS A 232 -8.64 7.43 27.68
CA LYS A 232 -8.44 7.53 29.13
C LYS A 232 -7.53 6.40 29.56
N PHE A 233 -6.41 6.75 30.17
CA PHE A 233 -5.43 5.78 30.62
C PHE A 233 -6.05 4.79 31.61
N GLY A 234 -5.91 3.50 31.35
CA GLY A 234 -6.41 2.43 32.20
C GLY A 234 -7.91 2.11 32.06
N GLU A 235 -8.70 2.87 31.28
CA GLU A 235 -10.07 2.52 31.00
C GLU A 235 -10.18 1.42 29.92
N ASN A 236 -11.08 0.48 30.14
CA ASN A 236 -11.39 -0.63 29.23
C ASN A 236 -10.17 -1.54 28.90
N MET A 237 -9.17 -1.54 29.76
CA MET A 237 -8.08 -2.51 29.62
C MET A 237 -8.60 -3.92 29.89
N LEU A 238 -8.00 -4.87 29.20
CA LEU A 238 -8.27 -6.29 29.40
C LEU A 238 -7.87 -6.66 30.83
N ASP A 239 -8.79 -7.27 31.58
CA ASP A 239 -8.54 -7.86 32.87
C ASP A 239 -7.99 -9.28 32.64
N GLU A 240 -6.69 -9.45 32.82
CA GLU A 240 -5.99 -10.72 32.55
C GLU A 240 -6.51 -11.85 33.46
N ASP A 241 -6.92 -11.55 34.69
CA ASP A 241 -7.48 -12.53 35.63
C ASP A 241 -8.82 -13.11 35.16
N LYS A 242 -9.49 -12.44 34.22
CA LYS A 242 -10.74 -12.90 33.61
C LYS A 242 -10.54 -13.62 32.27
N ILE A 243 -9.32 -13.76 31.81
CA ILE A 243 -9.02 -14.61 30.66
C ILE A 243 -9.22 -16.07 31.06
N SER A 244 -10.08 -16.77 30.36
CA SER A 244 -10.23 -18.21 30.52
C SER A 244 -9.88 -18.95 29.25
N PHE A 245 -9.09 -20.00 29.38
CA PHE A 245 -8.74 -20.84 28.25
C PHE A 245 -8.62 -22.29 28.66
N ASN A 246 -8.79 -23.17 27.73
CA ASN A 246 -8.63 -24.59 27.83
C ASN A 246 -7.88 -25.13 26.61
N MET A 247 -7.87 -26.42 26.38
CA MET A 247 -7.14 -27.03 25.27
C MET A 247 -7.73 -26.73 23.89
N THR A 248 -8.95 -26.21 23.80
CA THR A 248 -9.68 -26.01 22.54
C THR A 248 -10.03 -24.56 22.24
N ASP A 249 -10.12 -23.70 23.23
CA ASP A 249 -10.53 -22.31 23.06
C ASP A 249 -9.96 -21.37 24.12
N ILE A 250 -9.97 -20.08 23.80
CA ILE A 250 -9.74 -18.97 24.72
C ILE A 250 -10.92 -18.02 24.70
N LYS A 251 -11.38 -17.58 25.87
CA LYS A 251 -12.38 -16.55 26.04
C LYS A 251 -11.76 -15.31 26.66
N LEU A 252 -11.88 -14.20 25.97
CA LEU A 252 -11.40 -12.90 26.40
C LEU A 252 -12.56 -12.08 26.99
N PRO A 253 -12.34 -11.35 28.09
CA PRO A 253 -13.35 -10.43 28.64
C PRO A 253 -13.75 -9.38 27.60
N GLY A 254 -15.05 -9.10 27.48
CA GLY A 254 -15.58 -8.12 26.54
C GLY A 254 -15.77 -8.61 25.11
N PHE A 255 -15.24 -9.78 24.75
CA PHE A 255 -15.44 -10.37 23.41
C PHE A 255 -16.65 -11.31 23.44
N LYS A 256 -17.54 -11.18 22.44
CA LYS A 256 -18.74 -12.02 22.33
C LYS A 256 -18.41 -13.45 21.91
N GLN A 257 -17.39 -13.63 21.10
CA GLN A 257 -17.00 -14.92 20.54
C GLN A 257 -15.72 -15.44 21.22
N LYS A 258 -15.66 -16.75 21.38
CA LYS A 258 -14.44 -17.44 21.77
C LYS A 258 -13.51 -17.56 20.58
N ILE A 259 -12.21 -17.54 20.83
CA ILE A 259 -11.19 -17.89 19.84
C ILE A 259 -10.97 -19.40 19.93
N ILE A 260 -11.31 -20.11 18.88
CA ILE A 260 -11.18 -21.57 18.81
C ILE A 260 -9.78 -21.92 18.30
N PHE A 261 -9.11 -22.83 18.98
CA PHE A 261 -7.87 -23.40 18.50
C PHE A 261 -8.20 -24.53 17.52
N SER A 262 -7.60 -24.50 16.33
CA SER A 262 -7.78 -25.61 15.39
C SER A 262 -7.17 -26.88 15.98
N THR A 263 -7.98 -27.92 16.08
CA THR A 263 -7.52 -29.28 16.47
C THR A 263 -7.29 -30.17 15.25
N ASP A 264 -7.68 -29.69 14.06
CA ASP A 264 -7.51 -30.45 12.83
C ASP A 264 -6.08 -30.32 12.32
N SER A 265 -5.42 -31.45 12.19
CA SER A 265 -4.09 -31.50 11.61
C SER A 265 -4.14 -31.32 10.10
N LYS A 266 -3.35 -30.38 9.59
CA LYS A 266 -3.14 -30.26 8.12
C LYS A 266 -2.41 -31.47 7.53
N TYR A 267 -1.91 -32.34 8.37
CA TYR A 267 -1.10 -33.49 8.02
C TYR A 267 -1.77 -34.79 8.46
N ALA A 268 -3.11 -34.79 8.61
CA ALA A 268 -3.86 -35.98 9.03
C ALA A 268 -3.68 -37.16 8.08
N ASP A 269 -3.35 -36.87 6.83
CA ASP A 269 -3.02 -37.86 5.79
C ASP A 269 -1.60 -38.40 5.87
N MET A 270 -0.75 -37.85 6.77
CA MET A 270 0.65 -38.21 6.92
C MET A 270 0.95 -38.96 8.24
N ILE A 271 -0.05 -39.12 9.11
CA ILE A 271 0.07 -39.75 10.43
C ILE A 271 -0.94 -40.88 10.62
#